data_809dd0c81b64a7c59aa39bb395e3f6ab
#
_entry.id   809dd0c81b64a7c59aa39bb395e3f6ab
#
_cell.length_a   1.000
_cell.length_b   1.000
_cell.length_c   1.000
_cell.angle_alpha   90.00
_cell.angle_beta   90.00
_cell.angle_gamma   90.00
#
_symmetry.space_group_name_H-M   'P 1'
#
loop_
_entity.id
_entity.type
_entity.pdbx_description
1 polymer ?
#
loop_
_entity_poly.entity_id
_entity_poly.type
_entity_poly.pdbx_seq_one_letter_code
_entity_poly.pdbx_strand_id
1 'polypeptide(L)'
;MKHIETSVLVLQCDREMETREIKSNVGRPTYFDTVSQDISTDEDDGNREMGDLYPFLICGGQNTERYYFTHINDITEHKFNIRPKYFGDESNYTEAFPKRIREILSHNKDAKIFCVFDWDTVSKNKTRREKHKEFEEEFKGEISCGVVSLCPSMPCIEYWFLLHFEDNHALMKTYSAVAGHLSKYIKSCYPDPAHPMKKLLKEAKYHSDVSRVRNLCSDGKLDLAIERAERNIMSAIESDSLDEHSYSFVYKVFK
;
A
#
# COMPACT_ATOMS: atom_id res chain seq x y z
N MET A 1 -10.46 10.19 18.78
CA MET A 1 -9.26 10.55 19.53
C MET A 1 -8.36 9.35 19.84
N LYS A 2 -8.80 8.28 20.52
CA LYS A 2 -7.90 7.17 20.90
C LYS A 2 -7.34 6.29 19.76
N HIS A 3 -7.86 6.35 18.52
CA HIS A 3 -7.38 5.53 17.40
C HIS A 3 -6.18 6.10 16.64
N ILE A 4 -5.87 7.38 16.87
CA ILE A 4 -4.73 8.05 16.25
C ILE A 4 -3.47 7.82 17.08
N GLU A 5 -3.62 7.51 18.37
CA GLU A 5 -2.49 7.31 19.29
C GLU A 5 -1.57 6.16 18.87
N THR A 6 -2.11 5.07 18.32
CA THR A 6 -1.28 3.93 17.87
C THR A 6 -0.47 4.29 16.63
N SER A 7 -1.07 5.03 15.70
CA SER A 7 -0.36 5.52 14.50
C SER A 7 0.69 6.59 14.86
N VAL A 8 0.44 7.41 15.85
CA VAL A 8 1.39 8.42 16.37
C VAL A 8 2.56 7.75 17.11
N LEU A 9 2.29 6.69 17.89
CA LEU A 9 3.33 5.92 18.58
C LEU A 9 4.30 5.25 17.59
N VAL A 10 3.78 4.73 16.47
CA VAL A 10 4.62 4.14 15.40
C VAL A 10 5.51 5.21 14.76
N LEU A 11 5.01 6.42 14.56
CA LEU A 11 5.81 7.53 14.00
C LEU A 11 6.89 8.05 14.97
N GLN A 12 6.65 7.97 16.27
CA GLN A 12 7.68 8.30 17.28
C GLN A 12 8.79 7.24 17.34
N CYS A 13 8.45 5.96 17.15
CA CYS A 13 9.44 4.88 17.11
C CYS A 13 10.32 4.97 15.85
N ASP A 14 9.78 5.39 14.70
CA ASP A 14 10.54 5.59 13.46
C ASP A 14 11.66 6.66 13.63
N ARG A 15 11.47 7.68 14.48
CA ARG A 15 12.52 8.68 14.79
C ARG A 15 13.71 8.12 15.56
N GLU A 16 13.52 7.08 16.34
CA GLU A 16 14.60 6.48 17.14
C GLU A 16 15.41 5.43 16.37
N MET A 17 14.90 4.94 15.23
CA MET A 17 15.57 3.90 14.42
C MET A 17 16.41 4.43 13.25
N GLU A 18 16.42 5.73 12.96
CA GLU A 18 17.17 6.34 11.84
C GLU A 18 18.71 6.27 11.94
N THR A 19 19.26 5.62 12.96
CA THR A 19 20.73 5.54 13.16
C THR A 19 21.37 4.20 12.76
N ARG A 20 20.65 3.30 12.08
CA ARG A 20 21.26 2.07 11.54
C ARG A 20 21.55 2.22 10.04
N GLU A 21 22.83 2.38 9.70
CA GLU A 21 23.34 2.39 8.33
C GLU A 21 22.86 1.19 7.52
N ILE A 22 22.08 1.45 6.49
CA ILE A 22 21.71 0.46 5.47
C ILE A 22 22.89 0.37 4.50
N LYS A 23 23.67 -0.71 4.59
CA LYS A 23 24.71 -1.01 3.60
C LYS A 23 24.06 -1.28 2.24
N SER A 24 24.41 -0.48 1.23
CA SER A 24 23.99 -0.66 -0.14
C SER A 24 24.49 -2.01 -0.68
N ASN A 25 23.58 -2.91 -1.07
CA ASN A 25 23.93 -4.13 -1.80
C ASN A 25 23.95 -3.83 -3.30
N VAL A 26 25.11 -3.60 -3.85
CA VAL A 26 25.36 -3.58 -5.30
C VAL A 26 25.41 -5.03 -5.78
N GLY A 27 24.58 -5.40 -6.76
CA GLY A 27 24.61 -6.71 -7.42
C GLY A 27 23.46 -7.67 -7.14
N ARG A 28 22.23 -7.18 -6.90
CA ARG A 28 21.06 -8.05 -6.79
C ARG A 28 20.52 -8.44 -8.18
N PRO A 29 20.16 -9.72 -8.40
CA PRO A 29 19.51 -10.13 -9.65
C PRO A 29 18.17 -9.43 -9.83
N THR A 30 17.81 -9.10 -11.07
CA THR A 30 16.49 -8.53 -11.39
C THR A 30 15.41 -9.61 -11.29
N TYR A 31 14.16 -9.22 -11.05
CA TYR A 31 13.01 -10.12 -11.00
C TYR A 31 12.92 -11.06 -12.23
N PHE A 32 13.30 -10.57 -13.42
CA PHE A 32 13.32 -11.33 -14.66
C PHE A 32 14.39 -12.42 -14.70
N ASP A 33 15.56 -12.20 -14.10
CA ASP A 33 16.64 -13.21 -14.09
C ASP A 33 16.26 -14.42 -13.24
N THR A 34 15.36 -14.25 -12.27
CA THR A 34 14.87 -15.31 -11.36
C THR A 34 13.63 -16.04 -11.88
N VAL A 35 12.77 -15.38 -12.67
CA VAL A 35 11.56 -16.00 -13.25
C VAL A 35 11.86 -16.89 -14.45
N SER A 36 12.94 -16.59 -15.20
CA SER A 36 13.30 -17.34 -16.40
C SER A 36 13.86 -18.75 -16.13
N GLN A 37 14.19 -19.08 -14.89
CA GLN A 37 14.78 -20.39 -14.53
C GLN A 37 13.76 -21.41 -13.99
N ASP A 38 12.48 -21.05 -13.86
CA ASP A 38 11.49 -21.87 -13.17
C ASP A 38 10.26 -22.28 -14.00
N ILE A 39 10.48 -22.68 -15.26
CA ILE A 39 9.51 -23.49 -16.00
C ILE A 39 9.93 -24.96 -15.89
N SER A 40 9.81 -25.53 -14.72
CA SER A 40 9.71 -26.98 -14.54
C SER A 40 8.40 -27.28 -13.82
N THR A 41 7.60 -28.07 -14.50
CA THR A 41 6.33 -28.63 -14.06
C THR A 41 6.56 -29.65 -12.94
N ASP A 42 6.60 -29.19 -11.69
CA ASP A 42 6.41 -30.05 -10.54
C ASP A 42 5.54 -29.31 -9.52
N GLU A 43 4.47 -29.98 -9.11
CA GLU A 43 3.51 -29.59 -8.08
C GLU A 43 4.14 -29.65 -6.67
N ASP A 44 5.33 -29.16 -6.52
CA ASP A 44 5.91 -28.92 -5.21
C ASP A 44 5.68 -27.44 -4.90
N ASP A 45 4.88 -27.20 -3.87
CA ASP A 45 4.61 -25.90 -3.28
C ASP A 45 5.91 -25.34 -2.70
N GLY A 46 6.81 -25.05 -3.60
CA GLY A 46 8.14 -24.55 -3.34
C GLY A 46 8.07 -23.21 -2.65
N ASN A 47 8.04 -23.28 -1.36
CA ASN A 47 8.37 -22.21 -0.44
C ASN A 47 9.85 -21.86 -0.65
N ARG A 48 10.16 -21.23 -1.80
CA ARG A 48 11.52 -20.94 -2.20
C ARG A 48 12.02 -19.70 -1.51
N GLU A 49 13.26 -19.77 -1.09
CA GLU A 49 14.08 -18.81 -0.34
C GLU A 49 14.05 -17.33 -0.79
N MET A 50 13.46 -17.01 -1.94
CA MET A 50 13.23 -15.65 -2.39
C MET A 50 12.18 -14.89 -1.58
N GLY A 51 11.31 -15.58 -0.83
CA GLY A 51 10.29 -14.96 0.00
C GLY A 51 10.86 -14.06 1.11
N ASP A 52 12.07 -14.31 1.55
CA ASP A 52 12.64 -13.66 2.73
C ASP A 52 13.47 -12.40 2.42
N LEU A 53 13.78 -12.15 1.14
CA LEU A 53 14.63 -11.01 0.74
C LEU A 53 13.87 -9.69 0.61
N TYR A 54 12.56 -9.73 0.37
CA TYR A 54 11.75 -8.55 0.14
C TYR A 54 10.63 -8.42 1.15
N PRO A 55 10.25 -7.19 1.53
CA PRO A 55 9.14 -6.98 2.43
C PRO A 55 7.84 -7.54 1.86
N PHE A 56 7.00 -8.05 2.74
CA PHE A 56 5.67 -8.53 2.39
C PHE A 56 4.69 -7.37 2.31
N LEU A 57 3.81 -7.43 1.32
CA LEU A 57 2.77 -6.44 1.11
C LEU A 57 1.42 -7.14 1.04
N ILE A 58 0.55 -6.87 2.02
CA ILE A 58 -0.79 -7.42 2.07
C ILE A 58 -1.77 -6.33 1.62
N CYS A 59 -2.47 -6.58 0.49
CA CYS A 59 -3.41 -5.64 -0.10
C CYS A 59 -4.85 -5.93 0.35
N GLY A 60 -5.58 -4.89 0.76
CA GLY A 60 -6.99 -4.97 1.15
C GLY A 60 -7.96 -5.08 -0.03
N GLY A 61 -7.59 -4.56 -1.21
CA GLY A 61 -8.37 -4.61 -2.43
C GLY A 61 -7.97 -5.75 -3.36
N GLN A 62 -8.94 -6.26 -4.13
CA GLN A 62 -8.68 -7.35 -5.09
C GLN A 62 -7.91 -6.90 -6.32
N ASN A 63 -8.12 -5.67 -6.78
CA ASN A 63 -7.61 -5.19 -8.07
C ASN A 63 -6.67 -3.99 -7.93
N THR A 64 -7.15 -2.88 -7.36
CA THR A 64 -6.48 -1.58 -7.45
C THR A 64 -5.08 -1.60 -6.86
N GLU A 65 -4.96 -1.95 -5.58
CA GLU A 65 -3.70 -1.99 -4.85
C GLU A 65 -2.77 -3.06 -5.41
N ARG A 66 -3.32 -4.24 -5.64
CA ARG A 66 -2.54 -5.38 -6.09
C ARG A 66 -1.90 -5.15 -7.46
N TYR A 67 -2.66 -4.69 -8.46
CA TYR A 67 -2.11 -4.36 -9.77
C TYR A 67 -1.10 -3.22 -9.68
N TYR A 68 -1.37 -2.21 -8.85
CA TYR A 68 -0.43 -1.11 -8.65
C TYR A 68 0.93 -1.63 -8.19
N PHE A 69 0.99 -2.39 -7.12
CA PHE A 69 2.25 -2.91 -6.59
C PHE A 69 2.89 -4.00 -7.45
N THR A 70 2.10 -4.79 -8.17
CA THR A 70 2.64 -5.72 -9.17
C THR A 70 3.39 -4.93 -10.24
N HIS A 71 2.81 -3.86 -10.76
CA HIS A 71 3.48 -3.04 -11.76
C HIS A 71 4.66 -2.23 -11.18
N ILE A 72 4.59 -1.81 -9.91
CA ILE A 72 5.76 -1.23 -9.22
C ILE A 72 6.93 -2.23 -9.22
N ASN A 73 6.67 -3.50 -8.89
CA ASN A 73 7.67 -4.56 -8.97
C ASN A 73 8.30 -4.68 -10.38
N ASP A 74 7.50 -4.49 -11.43
CA ASP A 74 7.94 -4.67 -12.81
C ASP A 74 8.77 -3.48 -13.33
N ILE A 75 8.43 -2.24 -12.92
CA ILE A 75 8.95 -1.03 -13.57
C ILE A 75 9.87 -0.17 -12.69
N THR A 76 10.04 -0.51 -11.42
CA THR A 76 10.92 0.22 -10.48
C THR A 76 11.90 -0.74 -9.78
N GLU A 77 12.82 -0.16 -9.01
CA GLU A 77 13.73 -0.92 -8.15
C GLU A 77 13.07 -1.50 -6.89
N HIS A 78 11.90 -0.99 -6.50
CA HIS A 78 11.15 -1.49 -5.35
C HIS A 78 10.58 -2.88 -5.64
N LYS A 79 10.80 -3.82 -4.71
CA LYS A 79 10.36 -5.21 -4.83
C LYS A 79 9.63 -5.65 -3.58
N PHE A 80 8.47 -6.28 -3.75
CA PHE A 80 7.58 -6.70 -2.68
C PHE A 80 7.06 -8.12 -2.90
N ASN A 81 6.91 -8.87 -1.83
CA ASN A 81 6.16 -10.13 -1.80
C ASN A 81 4.67 -9.84 -1.62
N ILE A 82 3.94 -9.70 -2.71
CA ILE A 82 2.53 -9.28 -2.67
C ILE A 82 1.64 -10.46 -2.25
N ARG A 83 0.73 -10.23 -1.30
CA ARG A 83 -0.27 -11.18 -0.83
C ARG A 83 -1.69 -10.60 -0.95
N PRO A 84 -2.69 -11.43 -1.29
CA PRO A 84 -2.61 -12.81 -1.75
C PRO A 84 -1.84 -12.96 -3.07
N LYS A 85 -1.20 -14.10 -3.27
CA LYS A 85 -0.40 -14.38 -4.48
C LYS A 85 -1.29 -14.46 -5.74
N TYR A 86 -2.50 -14.96 -5.58
CA TYR A 86 -3.47 -15.10 -6.68
C TYR A 86 -4.70 -14.22 -6.46
N PHE A 87 -5.37 -13.83 -7.55
CA PHE A 87 -6.66 -13.15 -7.50
C PHE A 87 -7.74 -14.15 -7.05
N GLY A 88 -8.39 -13.89 -5.95
CA GLY A 88 -9.41 -14.75 -5.37
C GLY A 88 -10.29 -13.98 -4.38
N ASP A 89 -11.27 -14.67 -3.80
CA ASP A 89 -12.35 -14.07 -2.99
C ASP A 89 -11.91 -13.55 -1.61
N GLU A 90 -10.65 -13.75 -1.22
CA GLU A 90 -10.14 -13.39 0.10
C GLU A 90 -9.67 -11.93 0.20
N SER A 91 -10.52 -10.97 -0.16
CA SER A 91 -10.19 -9.53 -0.11
C SER A 91 -10.77 -8.80 1.10
N ASN A 92 -11.24 -9.53 2.10
CA ASN A 92 -11.75 -8.90 3.31
C ASN A 92 -10.60 -8.57 4.26
N TYR A 93 -10.25 -7.28 4.34
CA TYR A 93 -9.24 -6.76 5.24
C TYR A 93 -9.35 -7.28 6.67
N THR A 94 -10.56 -7.25 7.26
CA THR A 94 -10.76 -7.60 8.67
C THR A 94 -10.61 -9.09 8.99
N GLU A 95 -10.64 -9.96 7.99
CA GLU A 95 -10.54 -11.42 8.14
C GLU A 95 -9.24 -11.98 7.55
N ALA A 96 -8.79 -11.41 6.44
CA ALA A 96 -7.63 -11.92 5.71
C ALA A 96 -6.28 -11.47 6.29
N PHE A 97 -6.15 -10.22 6.77
CA PHE A 97 -4.88 -9.68 7.24
C PHE A 97 -4.31 -10.44 8.45
N PRO A 98 -5.05 -10.64 9.55
CA PRO A 98 -4.52 -11.38 10.70
C PRO A 98 -4.02 -12.77 10.32
N LYS A 99 -4.80 -13.51 9.53
CA LYS A 99 -4.41 -14.84 9.06
C LYS A 99 -3.10 -14.82 8.28
N ARG A 100 -2.96 -13.88 7.33
CA ARG A 100 -1.77 -13.77 6.48
C ARG A 100 -0.53 -13.33 7.24
N ILE A 101 -0.69 -12.41 8.18
CA ILE A 101 0.42 -11.99 9.05
C ILE A 101 0.92 -13.17 9.87
N ARG A 102 0.02 -13.96 10.48
CA ARG A 102 0.41 -15.17 11.23
C ARG A 102 1.13 -16.19 10.34
N GLU A 103 0.64 -16.41 9.11
CA GLU A 103 1.30 -17.28 8.13
C GLU A 103 2.72 -16.81 7.82
N ILE A 104 2.91 -15.53 7.49
CA ILE A 104 4.22 -14.96 7.20
C ILE A 104 5.15 -15.07 8.41
N LEU A 105 4.72 -14.64 9.59
CA LEU A 105 5.52 -14.66 10.81
C LEU A 105 5.84 -16.06 11.32
N SER A 106 5.03 -17.07 10.98
CA SER A 106 5.31 -18.46 11.30
C SER A 106 6.52 -19.01 10.55
N HIS A 107 6.80 -18.48 9.36
CA HIS A 107 7.92 -18.91 8.51
C HIS A 107 9.12 -17.95 8.63
N ASN A 108 8.85 -16.64 8.77
CA ASN A 108 9.88 -15.62 8.89
C ASN A 108 9.50 -14.60 9.98
N LYS A 109 10.12 -14.71 11.16
CA LYS A 109 9.84 -13.84 12.31
C LYS A 109 10.33 -12.40 12.13
N ASP A 110 11.32 -12.21 11.27
CA ASP A 110 11.93 -10.91 10.98
C ASP A 110 11.38 -10.27 9.71
N ALA A 111 10.30 -10.83 9.17
CA ALA A 111 9.65 -10.30 7.97
C ALA A 111 9.13 -8.88 8.20
N LYS A 112 9.44 -7.96 7.29
CA LYS A 112 8.79 -6.65 7.24
C LYS A 112 7.48 -6.77 6.46
N ILE A 113 6.37 -6.39 7.08
CA ILE A 113 5.02 -6.59 6.53
C ILE A 113 4.29 -5.25 6.46
N PHE A 114 3.83 -4.88 5.27
CA PHE A 114 3.00 -3.70 5.05
C PHE A 114 1.56 -4.12 4.76
N CYS A 115 0.60 -3.53 5.48
CA CYS A 115 -0.82 -3.76 5.30
C CYS A 115 -1.46 -2.54 4.65
N VAL A 116 -1.76 -2.61 3.35
CA VAL A 116 -2.35 -1.50 2.57
C VAL A 116 -3.85 -1.69 2.45
N PHE A 117 -4.64 -0.67 2.83
CA PHE A 117 -6.09 -0.73 2.82
C PHE A 117 -6.77 0.64 2.79
N ASP A 118 -8.03 0.64 2.36
CA ASP A 118 -8.89 1.81 2.36
C ASP A 118 -9.48 2.06 3.75
N TRP A 119 -9.21 3.23 4.34
CA TRP A 119 -9.73 3.58 5.67
C TRP A 119 -11.25 3.72 5.70
N ASP A 120 -11.86 4.16 4.60
CA ASP A 120 -13.31 4.32 4.55
C ASP A 120 -14.07 2.98 4.65
N THR A 121 -13.45 1.86 4.28
CA THR A 121 -14.04 0.52 4.46
C THR A 121 -14.10 0.09 5.92
N VAL A 122 -13.18 0.60 6.73
CA VAL A 122 -13.10 0.35 8.18
C VAL A 122 -13.96 1.35 8.94
N SER A 123 -13.77 2.65 8.68
CA SER A 123 -14.34 3.73 9.50
C SER A 123 -15.86 3.84 9.42
N LYS A 124 -16.48 3.49 8.30
CA LYS A 124 -17.93 3.62 8.07
C LYS A 124 -18.77 2.52 8.75
N ASN A 125 -18.18 1.42 9.18
CA ASN A 125 -18.90 0.29 9.75
C ASN A 125 -18.43 -0.02 11.17
N LYS A 126 -19.38 -0.04 12.15
CA LYS A 126 -19.07 -0.28 13.56
C LYS A 126 -18.35 -1.62 13.78
N THR A 127 -18.88 -2.69 13.21
CA THR A 127 -18.30 -4.04 13.35
C THR A 127 -16.88 -4.11 12.78
N ARG A 128 -16.62 -3.45 11.64
CA ARG A 128 -15.28 -3.40 11.05
C ARG A 128 -14.31 -2.59 11.91
N ARG A 129 -14.77 -1.49 12.53
CA ARG A 129 -13.94 -0.74 13.49
C ARG A 129 -13.58 -1.57 14.72
N GLU A 130 -14.54 -2.36 15.24
CA GLU A 130 -14.28 -3.27 16.37
C GLU A 130 -13.25 -4.34 16.00
N LYS A 131 -13.43 -5.01 14.86
CA LYS A 131 -12.46 -5.99 14.34
C LYS A 131 -11.08 -5.37 14.04
N HIS A 132 -11.04 -4.12 13.58
CA HIS A 132 -9.78 -3.42 13.38
C HIS A 132 -9.04 -3.19 14.70
N LYS A 133 -9.75 -2.82 15.77
CA LYS A 133 -9.17 -2.69 17.10
C LYS A 133 -8.64 -4.02 17.64
N GLU A 134 -9.41 -5.10 17.45
CA GLU A 134 -8.98 -6.44 17.82
C GLU A 134 -7.69 -6.82 17.07
N PHE A 135 -7.62 -6.49 15.80
CA PHE A 135 -6.43 -6.69 14.97
C PHE A 135 -5.24 -5.87 15.46
N GLU A 136 -5.41 -4.58 15.74
CA GLU A 136 -4.32 -3.72 16.27
C GLU A 136 -3.83 -4.22 17.63
N GLU A 137 -4.72 -4.66 18.50
CA GLU A 137 -4.32 -5.20 19.81
C GLU A 137 -3.61 -6.56 19.68
N GLU A 138 -4.06 -7.44 18.77
CA GLU A 138 -3.42 -8.73 18.52
C GLU A 138 -1.97 -8.58 18.04
N PHE A 139 -1.70 -7.61 17.15
CA PHE A 139 -0.36 -7.39 16.57
C PHE A 139 0.33 -6.15 17.14
N LYS A 140 -0.03 -5.72 18.33
CA LYS A 140 0.51 -4.52 18.97
C LYS A 140 2.04 -4.55 19.13
N GLY A 141 2.59 -5.71 19.44
CA GLY A 141 4.02 -5.92 19.54
C GLY A 141 4.73 -5.70 18.21
N GLU A 142 4.24 -6.37 17.17
CA GLU A 142 4.78 -6.32 15.82
C GLU A 142 4.61 -4.94 15.17
N ILE A 143 3.49 -4.26 15.48
CA ILE A 143 3.27 -2.88 15.03
C ILE A 143 4.24 -1.92 15.74
N SER A 144 4.42 -2.05 17.04
CA SER A 144 5.27 -1.13 17.79
C SER A 144 6.77 -1.31 17.51
N CYS A 145 7.22 -2.49 17.10
CA CYS A 145 8.60 -2.73 16.67
C CYS A 145 8.82 -2.59 15.16
N GLY A 146 7.79 -2.19 14.39
CA GLY A 146 7.91 -1.93 12.95
C GLY A 146 7.95 -3.17 12.05
N VAL A 147 7.75 -4.38 12.60
CA VAL A 147 7.60 -5.63 11.83
C VAL A 147 6.33 -5.58 10.99
N VAL A 148 5.22 -5.10 11.56
CA VAL A 148 3.96 -4.86 10.86
C VAL A 148 3.70 -3.36 10.77
N SER A 149 3.54 -2.85 9.56
CA SER A 149 3.20 -1.45 9.29
C SER A 149 1.81 -1.33 8.68
N LEU A 150 0.93 -0.56 9.33
CA LEU A 150 -0.38 -0.26 8.80
C LEU A 150 -0.28 0.93 7.84
N CYS A 151 -0.77 0.75 6.61
CA CYS A 151 -0.70 1.72 5.54
C CYS A 151 -2.11 2.09 5.01
N PRO A 152 -2.98 2.68 5.85
CA PRO A 152 -4.29 3.14 5.43
C PRO A 152 -4.22 4.32 4.48
N SER A 153 -5.22 4.42 3.60
CA SER A 153 -5.49 5.62 2.80
C SER A 153 -6.89 6.15 3.08
N MET A 154 -7.02 7.45 3.38
CA MET A 154 -8.29 8.13 3.59
C MET A 154 -8.63 9.03 2.39
N PRO A 155 -9.72 8.77 1.70
CA PRO A 155 -10.70 7.71 1.94
C PRO A 155 -10.25 6.34 1.41
N CYS A 156 -9.43 6.29 0.33
CA CYS A 156 -9.07 5.11 -0.44
C CYS A 156 -7.72 5.29 -1.14
N ILE A 157 -7.18 4.20 -1.69
CA ILE A 157 -5.85 4.17 -2.36
C ILE A 157 -5.75 5.15 -3.53
N GLU A 158 -6.85 5.52 -4.18
CA GLU A 158 -6.82 6.49 -5.27
C GLU A 158 -6.36 7.89 -4.80
N TYR A 159 -6.44 8.20 -3.50
CA TYR A 159 -5.84 9.41 -2.96
C TYR A 159 -4.30 9.35 -3.02
N TRP A 160 -3.69 8.18 -2.79
CA TRP A 160 -2.27 7.98 -3.04
C TRP A 160 -1.92 8.27 -4.51
N PHE A 161 -2.72 7.79 -5.46
CA PHE A 161 -2.49 8.09 -6.89
C PHE A 161 -2.63 9.58 -7.20
N LEU A 162 -3.51 10.29 -6.51
CA LEU A 162 -3.67 11.74 -6.68
C LEU A 162 -2.40 12.50 -6.27
N LEU A 163 -1.73 12.07 -5.20
CA LEU A 163 -0.51 12.69 -4.70
C LEU A 163 0.66 12.65 -5.70
N HIS A 164 0.65 11.75 -6.68
CA HIS A 164 1.61 11.76 -7.78
C HIS A 164 1.48 13.01 -8.65
N PHE A 165 0.31 13.62 -8.71
CA PHE A 165 0.02 14.75 -9.60
C PHE A 165 -0.14 16.09 -8.87
N GLU A 166 -0.80 16.10 -7.74
CA GLU A 166 -1.08 17.33 -6.99
C GLU A 166 -0.81 17.17 -5.50
N ASP A 167 -0.37 18.25 -4.89
CA ASP A 167 -0.28 18.38 -3.43
C ASP A 167 -1.63 18.85 -2.91
N ASN A 168 -2.40 17.92 -2.36
CA ASN A 168 -3.76 18.19 -1.92
C ASN A 168 -3.97 17.73 -0.49
N HIS A 169 -4.27 18.67 0.41
CA HIS A 169 -4.53 18.42 1.82
C HIS A 169 -6.02 18.41 2.18
N ALA A 170 -6.89 18.71 1.21
CA ALA A 170 -8.31 18.82 1.49
C ALA A 170 -8.93 17.48 1.90
N LEU A 171 -9.84 17.48 2.85
CA LEU A 171 -10.60 16.32 3.26
C LEU A 171 -11.55 15.87 2.13
N MET A 172 -11.21 14.77 1.50
CA MET A 172 -12.05 14.09 0.51
C MET A 172 -12.74 12.90 1.18
N LYS A 173 -14.00 13.06 1.57
CA LYS A 173 -14.73 12.03 2.36
C LYS A 173 -15.12 10.78 1.57
N THR A 174 -14.99 10.80 0.24
CA THR A 174 -15.49 9.73 -0.61
C THR A 174 -14.55 9.46 -1.79
N TYR A 175 -14.53 8.21 -2.26
CA TYR A 175 -13.93 7.84 -3.52
C TYR A 175 -14.32 8.77 -4.70
N SER A 176 -15.61 9.16 -4.78
CA SER A 176 -16.09 10.03 -5.87
C SER A 176 -15.42 11.42 -5.88
N ALA A 177 -15.08 11.96 -4.71
CA ALA A 177 -14.36 13.23 -4.63
C ALA A 177 -12.93 13.06 -5.16
N VAL A 178 -12.21 12.03 -4.71
CA VAL A 178 -10.85 11.71 -5.19
C VAL A 178 -10.84 11.44 -6.69
N ALA A 179 -11.75 10.59 -7.19
CA ALA A 179 -11.86 10.27 -8.60
C ALA A 179 -12.15 11.50 -9.48
N GLY A 180 -12.90 12.48 -8.95
CA GLY A 180 -13.15 13.75 -9.63
C GLY A 180 -11.87 14.56 -9.85
N HIS A 181 -10.98 14.61 -8.86
CA HIS A 181 -9.68 15.26 -8.98
C HIS A 181 -8.73 14.45 -9.88
N LEU A 182 -8.57 13.16 -9.62
CA LEU A 182 -7.67 12.29 -10.35
C LEU A 182 -7.99 12.24 -11.85
N SER A 183 -9.28 12.31 -12.23
CA SER A 183 -9.71 12.28 -13.62
C SER A 183 -9.16 13.42 -14.48
N LYS A 184 -8.79 14.57 -13.89
CA LYS A 184 -8.18 15.70 -14.61
C LYS A 184 -6.84 15.30 -15.22
N TYR A 185 -6.09 14.44 -14.54
CA TYR A 185 -4.74 14.03 -14.92
C TYR A 185 -4.69 12.81 -15.82
N ILE A 186 -5.65 11.89 -15.65
CA ILE A 186 -5.64 10.61 -16.37
C ILE A 186 -6.55 10.57 -17.59
N LYS A 187 -7.45 11.56 -17.74
CA LYS A 187 -8.39 11.63 -18.88
C LYS A 187 -7.69 11.69 -20.23
N SER A 188 -6.52 12.32 -20.30
CA SER A 188 -5.73 12.39 -21.53
C SER A 188 -5.12 11.05 -21.93
N CYS A 189 -4.89 10.17 -20.97
CA CYS A 189 -4.33 8.83 -21.20
C CYS A 189 -5.40 7.82 -21.62
N TYR A 190 -6.67 8.10 -21.27
CA TYR A 190 -7.81 7.22 -21.54
C TYR A 190 -8.99 8.04 -22.09
N PRO A 191 -8.90 8.52 -23.32
CA PRO A 191 -9.85 9.49 -23.88
C PRO A 191 -11.14 8.85 -24.38
N ASP A 192 -11.66 7.80 -23.76
CA ASP A 192 -12.97 7.26 -24.11
C ASP A 192 -14.09 8.12 -23.49
N PRO A 193 -14.75 9.01 -24.25
CA PRO A 193 -15.78 9.88 -23.74
C PRO A 193 -17.06 9.12 -23.31
N ALA A 194 -17.22 7.87 -23.75
CA ALA A 194 -18.37 7.04 -23.39
C ALA A 194 -18.23 6.44 -21.98
N HIS A 195 -17.02 6.41 -21.40
CA HIS A 195 -16.75 5.81 -20.11
C HIS A 195 -16.57 6.89 -19.02
N PRO A 196 -17.47 6.97 -18.04
CA PRO A 196 -17.25 7.86 -16.90
C PRO A 196 -15.97 7.46 -16.15
N MET A 197 -15.04 8.41 -15.98
CA MET A 197 -13.75 8.16 -15.31
C MET A 197 -13.89 7.47 -13.94
N LYS A 198 -14.93 7.82 -13.18
CA LYS A 198 -15.24 7.17 -11.90
C LYS A 198 -15.51 5.67 -12.02
N LYS A 199 -16.06 5.22 -13.15
CA LYS A 199 -16.30 3.80 -13.42
C LYS A 199 -15.03 3.13 -13.90
N LEU A 200 -14.31 3.76 -14.81
CA LEU A 200 -13.04 3.26 -15.35
C LEU A 200 -12.04 2.96 -14.24
N LEU A 201 -11.91 3.86 -13.25
CA LEU A 201 -11.01 3.68 -12.09
C LEU A 201 -11.34 2.48 -11.19
N LYS A 202 -12.44 1.79 -11.42
CA LYS A 202 -12.82 0.55 -10.71
C LYS A 202 -12.73 -0.70 -11.60
N GLU A 203 -12.41 -0.55 -12.87
CA GLU A 203 -12.37 -1.68 -13.81
C GLU A 203 -11.01 -2.39 -13.77
N ALA A 204 -11.04 -3.72 -13.69
CA ALA A 204 -9.83 -4.55 -13.72
C ALA A 204 -8.98 -4.28 -14.98
N LYS A 205 -9.62 -4.05 -16.13
CA LYS A 205 -8.95 -3.71 -17.40
C LYS A 205 -8.09 -2.45 -17.28
N TYR A 206 -8.57 -1.42 -16.54
CA TYR A 206 -7.81 -0.21 -16.30
C TYR A 206 -6.60 -0.50 -15.41
N HIS A 207 -6.78 -1.29 -14.36
CA HIS A 207 -5.72 -1.58 -13.41
C HIS A 207 -4.66 -2.54 -13.96
N SER A 208 -5.03 -3.45 -14.84
CA SER A 208 -4.09 -4.40 -15.49
C SER A 208 -3.16 -3.74 -16.51
N ASP A 209 -3.44 -2.51 -16.94
CA ASP A 209 -2.57 -1.78 -17.87
C ASP A 209 -1.38 -1.16 -17.12
N VAL A 210 -0.18 -1.67 -17.42
CA VAL A 210 1.09 -1.19 -16.83
C VAL A 210 1.37 0.28 -17.16
N SER A 211 0.88 0.78 -18.30
CA SER A 211 1.09 2.17 -18.72
C SER A 211 0.52 3.17 -17.70
N ARG A 212 -0.52 2.79 -16.99
CA ARG A 212 -1.10 3.56 -15.89
C ARG A 212 -0.08 3.81 -14.77
N VAL A 213 0.56 2.76 -14.27
CA VAL A 213 1.54 2.89 -13.19
C VAL A 213 2.83 3.55 -13.68
N ARG A 214 3.23 3.26 -14.94
CA ARG A 214 4.36 3.96 -15.56
C ARG A 214 4.12 5.47 -15.61
N ASN A 215 2.91 5.93 -15.92
CA ASN A 215 2.56 7.36 -15.90
C ASN A 215 2.60 7.94 -14.47
N LEU A 216 2.16 7.18 -13.46
CA LEU A 216 2.26 7.58 -12.05
C LEU A 216 3.73 7.73 -11.59
N CYS A 217 4.63 6.89 -12.09
CA CYS A 217 6.03 6.88 -11.67
C CYS A 217 6.97 7.71 -12.56
N SER A 218 6.50 8.20 -13.72
CA SER A 218 7.33 9.01 -14.63
C SER A 218 7.72 10.35 -14.02
N ASP A 219 8.86 10.87 -14.48
CA ASP A 219 9.31 12.25 -14.18
C ASP A 219 9.42 12.58 -12.68
N GLY A 220 9.82 11.59 -11.85
CA GLY A 220 9.97 11.76 -10.40
C GLY A 220 8.66 11.88 -9.62
N LYS A 221 7.51 11.56 -10.25
CA LYS A 221 6.21 11.68 -9.60
C LYS A 221 6.04 10.74 -8.41
N LEU A 222 6.68 9.56 -8.43
CA LEU A 222 6.66 8.65 -7.28
C LEU A 222 7.34 9.30 -6.07
N ASP A 223 8.52 9.89 -6.26
CA ASP A 223 9.25 10.57 -5.18
C ASP A 223 8.45 11.77 -4.65
N LEU A 224 7.83 12.53 -5.54
CA LEU A 224 6.92 13.62 -5.15
C LEU A 224 5.71 13.12 -4.34
N ALA A 225 5.14 11.97 -4.69
CA ALA A 225 4.03 11.40 -3.95
C ALA A 225 4.46 10.96 -2.54
N ILE A 226 5.64 10.34 -2.42
CA ILE A 226 6.24 9.94 -1.14
C ILE A 226 6.45 11.18 -0.25
N GLU A 227 7.13 12.21 -0.78
CA GLU A 227 7.40 13.46 -0.07
C GLU A 227 6.11 14.18 0.39
N ARG A 228 5.13 14.30 -0.51
CA ARG A 228 3.83 14.96 -0.22
C ARG A 228 3.07 14.20 0.86
N ALA A 229 2.95 12.87 0.73
CA ALA A 229 2.24 12.05 1.71
C ALA A 229 2.85 12.17 3.09
N GLU A 230 4.17 12.04 3.19
CA GLU A 230 4.89 12.14 4.46
C GLU A 230 4.73 13.52 5.09
N ARG A 231 5.04 14.57 4.35
CA ARG A 231 4.93 15.96 4.83
C ARG A 231 3.51 16.27 5.31
N ASN A 232 2.50 15.87 4.53
CA ASN A 232 1.09 16.15 4.84
C ASN A 232 0.65 15.43 6.12
N ILE A 233 1.06 14.18 6.30
CA ILE A 233 0.78 13.40 7.51
C ILE A 233 1.51 13.98 8.71
N MET A 234 2.80 14.30 8.59
CA MET A 234 3.57 14.88 9.70
C MET A 234 2.97 16.20 10.18
N SER A 235 2.64 17.08 9.23
CA SER A 235 1.98 18.36 9.56
C SER A 235 0.62 18.18 10.25
N ALA A 236 -0.19 17.22 9.76
CA ALA A 236 -1.50 16.94 10.36
C ALA A 236 -1.40 16.31 11.75
N ILE A 237 -0.38 15.49 12.02
CA ILE A 237 -0.11 14.93 13.34
C ILE A 237 0.37 16.01 14.30
N GLU A 238 1.30 16.87 13.89
CA GLU A 238 1.81 17.98 14.71
C GLU A 238 0.70 18.95 15.13
N SER A 239 -0.31 19.13 14.28
CA SER A 239 -1.48 19.98 14.57
C SER A 239 -2.68 19.26 15.18
N ASP A 240 -2.56 17.94 15.48
CA ASP A 240 -3.67 17.06 15.96
C ASP A 240 -4.93 17.15 15.08
N SER A 241 -4.72 17.23 13.76
CA SER A 241 -5.79 17.48 12.77
C SER A 241 -5.89 16.39 11.68
N LEU A 242 -5.33 15.20 11.91
CA LEU A 242 -5.33 14.13 10.89
C LEU A 242 -6.74 13.74 10.42
N ASP A 243 -7.74 13.85 11.30
CA ASP A 243 -9.15 13.58 11.00
C ASP A 243 -9.78 14.61 10.04
N GLU A 244 -9.17 15.77 9.92
CA GLU A 244 -9.64 16.89 9.10
C GLU A 244 -9.06 16.86 7.68
N HIS A 245 -8.21 15.87 7.38
CA HIS A 245 -7.48 15.75 6.12
C HIS A 245 -7.66 14.38 5.47
N SER A 246 -7.49 14.33 4.14
CA SER A 246 -7.19 13.09 3.45
C SER A 246 -5.71 12.77 3.62
N TYR A 247 -5.38 11.48 3.74
CA TYR A 247 -4.02 11.02 3.95
C TYR A 247 -3.77 9.65 3.30
N SER A 248 -2.51 9.30 3.10
CA SER A 248 -2.11 7.96 2.69
C SER A 248 -0.77 7.58 3.33
N PHE A 249 -0.78 6.53 4.14
CA PHE A 249 0.43 5.95 4.72
C PHE A 249 1.17 5.01 3.76
N VAL A 250 0.73 4.91 2.51
CA VAL A 250 1.38 4.08 1.48
C VAL A 250 2.83 4.49 1.22
N TYR A 251 3.21 5.74 1.47
CA TYR A 251 4.60 6.19 1.34
C TYR A 251 5.59 5.35 2.15
N LYS A 252 5.17 4.77 3.29
CA LYS A 252 6.01 3.91 4.14
C LYS A 252 6.49 2.64 3.44
N VAL A 253 5.74 2.19 2.43
CA VAL A 253 6.10 1.00 1.63
C VAL A 253 7.37 1.23 0.82
N PHE A 254 7.71 2.49 0.53
CA PHE A 254 8.83 2.89 -0.32
C PHE A 254 10.06 3.38 0.48
N LYS A 255 10.01 3.31 1.81
CA LYS A 255 11.07 3.65 2.76
C LYS A 255 11.56 2.41 3.51
#